data_7a0bbf94e54183c2282dbf058d8e3196
#
_entry.id   7a0bbf94e54183c2282dbf058d8e3196
#
_cell.length_a   1.000
_cell.length_b   1.000
_cell.length_c   1.000
_cell.angle_alpha   90.00
_cell.angle_beta   90.00
_cell.angle_gamma   90.00
#
_symmetry.space_group_name_H-M   'P 1'
#
loop_
_entity.id
_entity.type
_entity.pdbx_description
1 polymer ?
#
loop_
_entity_poly.entity_id
_entity_poly.type
_entity_poly.pdbx_seq_one_letter_code
_entity_poly.pdbx_strand_id
1 'polypeptide(L)'
;MVRSGMRIAAAVAVVVVVSGCGGDGSSAPKSPLTFDRSSVASPTMVTTSAFPGPSSSSASPQPSETFSPEQQEAADRIIEYFHLLDEIRTNPETSVQPLADITTGQTQDLDLKDIDEYRSKGWVQTGVIKVHIKGAAEATEVDDSQMVEIQACTDSREVEIIDSKTSEKVLNPVRPRTVAWQIQVVKPATVWLIGAITSEASSGC
;
A
#
# COMPACT_ATOMS: atom_id res chain seq x y z
N MET A 1 -12.80 -15.22 59.11
CA MET A 1 -12.33 -16.46 58.42
C MET A 1 -11.32 -16.07 57.37
N VAL A 2 -10.07 -16.31 57.67
CA VAL A 2 -8.91 -15.99 56.82
C VAL A 2 -8.65 -17.17 55.92
N ARG A 3 -8.57 -17.00 54.58
CA ARG A 3 -8.01 -18.00 53.69
C ARG A 3 -6.83 -17.40 52.93
N SER A 4 -5.69 -17.86 53.39
CA SER A 4 -4.38 -17.79 52.73
C SER A 4 -4.42 -18.58 51.41
N GLY A 5 -3.92 -18.03 50.30
CA GLY A 5 -3.79 -18.67 48.98
C GLY A 5 -2.47 -18.32 48.34
N MET A 6 -1.62 -19.16 48.46
CA MET A 6 -0.40 -19.74 47.83
C MET A 6 0.04 -19.05 46.52
N ARG A 7 1.21 -18.42 46.57
CA ARG A 7 1.96 -17.88 45.43
C ARG A 7 2.81 -18.99 44.85
N ILE A 8 2.59 -19.34 43.57
CA ILE A 8 3.49 -20.24 42.80
C ILE A 8 4.35 -19.33 41.92
N ALA A 9 5.64 -19.29 42.26
CA ALA A 9 6.66 -18.68 41.41
C ALA A 9 7.16 -19.73 40.41
N ALA A 10 6.92 -19.52 39.14
CA ALA A 10 7.54 -20.34 38.09
C ALA A 10 8.76 -19.58 37.55
N ALA A 11 9.94 -20.13 37.81
CA ALA A 11 11.20 -19.69 37.24
C ALA A 11 11.35 -20.30 35.84
N VAL A 12 11.42 -19.46 34.80
CA VAL A 12 11.78 -19.89 33.46
C VAL A 12 13.26 -19.65 33.24
N ALA A 13 14.05 -20.71 33.11
CA ALA A 13 15.45 -20.65 32.74
C ALA A 13 15.59 -20.47 31.22
N VAL A 14 16.18 -19.36 30.81
CA VAL A 14 16.54 -19.08 29.41
C VAL A 14 17.92 -19.70 29.16
N VAL A 15 17.98 -20.72 28.31
CA VAL A 15 19.22 -21.24 27.76
C VAL A 15 19.56 -20.50 26.47
N VAL A 16 20.63 -19.69 26.53
CA VAL A 16 21.23 -19.06 25.36
C VAL A 16 22.24 -20.03 24.75
N VAL A 17 21.93 -20.57 23.57
CA VAL A 17 22.90 -21.32 22.77
C VAL A 17 23.51 -20.35 21.74
N VAL A 18 24.76 -19.98 21.97
CA VAL A 18 25.58 -19.25 21.01
C VAL A 18 26.31 -20.29 20.15
N SER A 19 25.90 -20.46 18.91
CA SER A 19 26.66 -21.20 17.90
C SER A 19 27.29 -20.20 16.93
N GLY A 20 28.55 -19.93 17.14
CA GLY A 20 29.40 -19.26 16.17
C GLY A 20 29.88 -20.27 15.13
N CYS A 21 29.85 -19.91 13.87
CA CYS A 21 30.69 -20.45 12.83
C CYS A 21 31.10 -19.34 11.87
N GLY A 22 32.38 -19.04 11.88
CA GLY A 22 33.05 -18.22 10.89
C GLY A 22 33.22 -18.99 9.58
N GLY A 23 33.31 -18.25 8.50
CA GLY A 23 33.58 -18.75 7.16
C GLY A 23 34.03 -17.60 6.27
N ASP A 24 35.38 -17.38 6.23
CA ASP A 24 36.04 -16.61 5.17
C ASP A 24 35.81 -17.26 3.81
N GLY A 25 35.58 -16.44 2.79
CA GLY A 25 35.46 -16.91 1.41
C GLY A 25 35.42 -15.76 0.41
N SER A 26 36.59 -15.18 0.20
CA SER A 26 37.01 -14.38 -0.94
C SER A 26 36.51 -14.96 -2.28
N SER A 27 36.01 -14.12 -3.19
CA SER A 27 36.37 -14.04 -4.60
C SER A 27 35.31 -13.26 -5.40
N ALA A 28 35.65 -12.07 -5.83
CA ALA A 28 35.00 -11.39 -6.94
C ALA A 28 35.47 -12.01 -8.27
N PRO A 29 34.66 -12.03 -9.29
CA PRO A 29 35.13 -11.80 -10.64
C PRO A 29 34.52 -10.51 -11.23
N LYS A 30 35.42 -9.58 -11.52
CA LYS A 30 35.19 -8.51 -12.46
C LYS A 30 35.14 -9.10 -13.87
N SER A 31 34.10 -8.80 -14.62
CA SER A 31 34.09 -8.92 -16.07
C SER A 31 33.48 -7.65 -16.66
N PRO A 32 34.22 -6.92 -17.48
CA PRO A 32 33.70 -5.79 -18.23
C PRO A 32 32.97 -6.28 -19.47
N LEU A 33 31.67 -5.97 -19.58
CA LEU A 33 30.94 -6.14 -20.83
C LEU A 33 31.28 -4.97 -21.77
N THR A 34 32.11 -5.28 -22.74
CA THR A 34 32.40 -4.45 -23.90
C THR A 34 31.19 -4.48 -24.83
N PHE A 35 30.50 -3.37 -25.01
CA PHE A 35 29.51 -3.22 -26.07
C PHE A 35 30.20 -2.92 -27.39
N ASP A 36 30.14 -3.90 -28.28
CA ASP A 36 30.61 -3.78 -29.66
C ASP A 36 29.60 -2.94 -30.45
N ARG A 37 30.11 -1.90 -31.03
CA ARG A 37 29.37 -0.91 -31.82
C ARG A 37 29.43 -1.35 -33.28
N SER A 38 28.51 -2.21 -33.69
CA SER A 38 28.37 -2.56 -35.12
C SER A 38 27.51 -1.53 -35.83
N SER A 39 28.17 -0.77 -36.66
CA SER A 39 27.60 0.06 -37.71
C SER A 39 26.91 -0.81 -38.77
N VAL A 40 25.64 -0.57 -39.06
CA VAL A 40 25.01 -1.04 -40.31
C VAL A 40 24.09 0.02 -40.87
N ALA A 41 24.55 0.55 -41.99
CA ALA A 41 23.86 0.93 -43.24
C ALA A 41 22.40 1.46 -43.20
N SER A 42 22.28 2.67 -43.74
CA SER A 42 21.04 3.25 -44.26
C SER A 42 20.46 2.40 -45.40
N PRO A 43 19.14 2.27 -45.48
CA PRO A 43 18.47 2.11 -46.76
C PRO A 43 17.61 3.32 -47.12
N THR A 44 17.91 3.87 -48.22
CA THR A 44 17.12 4.35 -49.37
C THR A 44 15.64 4.73 -49.13
N MET A 45 15.37 5.98 -49.45
CA MET A 45 14.04 6.56 -49.67
C MET A 45 13.24 5.76 -50.70
N VAL A 46 12.02 5.39 -50.31
CA VAL A 46 10.95 5.11 -51.24
C VAL A 46 9.81 6.08 -50.99
N THR A 47 9.63 6.95 -51.95
CA THR A 47 8.51 7.85 -52.08
C THR A 47 7.30 7.04 -52.57
N THR A 48 6.21 7.01 -51.82
CA THR A 48 4.92 6.62 -52.42
C THR A 48 3.75 7.25 -51.69
N SER A 49 3.11 8.14 -52.40
CA SER A 49 1.68 8.47 -52.50
C SER A 49 0.85 8.76 -51.24
N ALA A 50 0.36 9.97 -51.29
CA ALA A 50 -0.77 10.51 -50.55
C ALA A 50 -2.00 9.59 -50.53
N PHE A 51 -2.56 9.41 -49.30
CA PHE A 51 -3.97 9.09 -49.13
C PHE A 51 -4.63 10.15 -48.29
N PRO A 52 -5.71 10.78 -48.76
CA PRO A 52 -6.48 11.72 -47.97
C PRO A 52 -7.55 10.97 -47.18
N GLY A 53 -7.66 11.26 -45.92
CA GLY A 53 -8.81 10.86 -45.12
C GLY A 53 -8.66 11.31 -43.66
N PRO A 54 -9.27 12.43 -43.25
CA PRO A 54 -9.47 12.65 -41.85
C PRO A 54 -10.63 11.75 -41.39
N SER A 55 -10.32 10.54 -40.96
CA SER A 55 -11.27 9.80 -40.14
C SER A 55 -11.33 10.51 -38.79
N SER A 56 -12.33 11.33 -38.64
CA SER A 56 -12.82 11.77 -37.33
C SER A 56 -13.22 10.52 -36.57
N SER A 57 -12.32 9.99 -35.79
CA SER A 57 -12.67 9.07 -34.72
C SER A 57 -13.50 9.87 -33.73
N SER A 58 -14.81 9.81 -33.88
CA SER A 58 -15.74 10.11 -32.81
C SER A 58 -15.29 9.23 -31.63
N ALA A 59 -14.69 9.85 -30.62
CA ALA A 59 -14.54 9.23 -29.34
C ALA A 59 -15.98 8.91 -28.88
N SER A 60 -16.35 7.63 -28.96
CA SER A 60 -17.53 7.15 -28.25
C SER A 60 -17.39 7.60 -26.81
N PRO A 61 -18.43 8.18 -26.19
CA PRO A 61 -18.40 8.44 -24.76
C PRO A 61 -18.14 7.10 -24.08
N GLN A 62 -17.02 7.02 -23.36
CA GLN A 62 -16.68 5.88 -22.55
C GLN A 62 -17.83 5.74 -21.53
N PRO A 63 -18.48 4.57 -21.41
CA PRO A 63 -19.52 4.38 -20.41
C PRO A 63 -18.91 4.77 -19.08
N SER A 64 -19.59 5.59 -18.31
CA SER A 64 -19.29 5.75 -16.89
C SER A 64 -19.43 4.36 -16.29
N GLU A 65 -18.33 3.75 -15.89
CA GLU A 65 -18.35 2.42 -15.27
C GLU A 65 -19.15 2.56 -13.98
N THR A 66 -20.40 2.10 -14.04
CA THR A 66 -21.22 2.00 -12.84
C THR A 66 -20.79 0.72 -12.16
N PHE A 67 -20.22 0.83 -10.98
CA PHE A 67 -19.82 -0.33 -10.17
C PHE A 67 -21.05 -1.21 -9.83
N SER A 68 -20.84 -2.53 -9.78
CA SER A 68 -21.81 -3.43 -9.17
C SER A 68 -21.95 -3.13 -7.67
N PRO A 69 -23.00 -3.60 -7.02
CA PRO A 69 -23.14 -3.43 -5.56
C PRO A 69 -21.92 -3.91 -4.77
N GLU A 70 -21.36 -5.06 -5.14
CA GLU A 70 -20.19 -5.65 -4.49
C GLU A 70 -18.94 -4.79 -4.70
N GLN A 71 -18.75 -4.30 -5.92
CA GLN A 71 -17.63 -3.40 -6.25
C GLN A 71 -17.76 -2.07 -5.48
N GLN A 72 -18.98 -1.54 -5.36
CA GLN A 72 -19.21 -0.31 -4.61
C GLN A 72 -18.95 -0.50 -3.11
N GLU A 73 -19.46 -1.58 -2.50
CA GLU A 73 -19.18 -1.91 -1.10
C GLU A 73 -17.68 -2.07 -0.83
N ALA A 74 -16.94 -2.73 -1.73
CA ALA A 74 -15.50 -2.88 -1.62
C ALA A 74 -14.77 -1.54 -1.77
N ALA A 75 -15.19 -0.67 -2.70
CA ALA A 75 -14.64 0.67 -2.88
C ALA A 75 -14.87 1.57 -1.67
N ASP A 76 -16.08 1.54 -1.10
CA ASP A 76 -16.43 2.28 0.11
C ASP A 76 -15.58 1.84 1.30
N ARG A 77 -15.25 0.54 1.40
CA ARG A 77 -14.35 0.02 2.42
C ARG A 77 -12.94 0.61 2.32
N ILE A 78 -12.44 0.85 1.11
CA ILE A 78 -11.13 1.49 0.91
C ILE A 78 -11.16 2.96 1.33
N ILE A 79 -12.23 3.68 1.02
CA ILE A 79 -12.38 5.07 1.45
C ILE A 79 -12.40 5.14 2.98
N GLU A 80 -13.14 4.25 3.64
CA GLU A 80 -13.21 4.15 5.11
C GLU A 80 -11.82 3.82 5.70
N TYR A 81 -11.08 2.89 5.10
CA TYR A 81 -9.74 2.52 5.55
C TYR A 81 -8.79 3.73 5.60
N PHE A 82 -8.70 4.51 4.53
CA PHE A 82 -7.83 5.69 4.52
C PHE A 82 -8.33 6.79 5.47
N HIS A 83 -9.64 6.93 5.64
CA HIS A 83 -10.22 7.85 6.60
C HIS A 83 -9.84 7.48 8.05
N LEU A 84 -9.92 6.20 8.41
CA LEU A 84 -9.50 5.71 9.73
C LEU A 84 -8.01 5.91 9.97
N LEU A 85 -7.17 5.67 8.96
CA LEU A 85 -5.74 5.97 9.05
C LEU A 85 -5.47 7.45 9.30
N ASP A 86 -6.18 8.34 8.61
CA ASP A 86 -6.06 9.79 8.83
C ASP A 86 -6.49 10.18 10.24
N GLU A 87 -7.62 9.67 10.74
CA GLU A 87 -8.10 9.95 12.10
C GLU A 87 -7.10 9.49 13.16
N ILE A 88 -6.60 8.25 13.06
CA ILE A 88 -5.67 7.67 14.03
C ILE A 88 -4.33 8.39 14.03
N ARG A 89 -3.81 8.78 12.87
CA ARG A 89 -2.53 9.49 12.74
C ARG A 89 -2.63 10.97 13.12
N THR A 90 -3.81 11.57 12.97
CA THR A 90 -4.07 12.96 13.39
C THR A 90 -4.26 13.07 14.90
N ASN A 91 -4.90 12.08 15.52
CA ASN A 91 -5.12 12.04 16.96
C ASN A 91 -4.61 10.71 17.56
N PRO A 92 -3.44 10.70 18.21
CA PRO A 92 -2.84 9.50 18.79
C PRO A 92 -3.71 8.77 19.83
N GLU A 93 -4.70 9.43 20.41
CA GLU A 93 -5.64 8.83 21.39
C GLU A 93 -6.80 8.07 20.71
N THR A 94 -6.97 8.21 19.39
CA THR A 94 -8.02 7.51 18.64
C THR A 94 -7.80 6.00 18.73
N SER A 95 -8.86 5.24 18.97
CA SER A 95 -8.79 3.78 19.02
C SER A 95 -8.38 3.20 17.67
N VAL A 96 -7.50 2.19 17.68
CA VAL A 96 -7.13 1.42 16.47
C VAL A 96 -8.13 0.31 16.15
N GLN A 97 -9.07 0.02 17.05
CA GLN A 97 -10.00 -1.09 16.89
C GLN A 97 -10.83 -1.01 15.62
N PRO A 98 -11.41 0.15 15.23
CA PRO A 98 -12.16 0.26 13.98
C PRO A 98 -11.32 -0.10 12.73
N LEU A 99 -10.04 0.27 12.71
CA LEU A 99 -9.11 -0.11 11.64
C LEU A 99 -8.84 -1.62 11.65
N ALA A 100 -8.60 -2.20 12.82
CA ALA A 100 -8.38 -3.63 12.98
C ALA A 100 -9.62 -4.45 12.57
N ASP A 101 -10.82 -3.94 12.78
CA ASP A 101 -12.09 -4.61 12.42
C ASP A 101 -12.32 -4.65 10.89
N ILE A 102 -11.66 -3.79 10.13
CA ILE A 102 -11.81 -3.72 8.66
C ILE A 102 -10.56 -4.14 7.88
N THR A 103 -9.49 -4.55 8.55
CA THR A 103 -8.26 -5.05 7.95
C THR A 103 -8.02 -6.50 8.34
N THR A 104 -7.21 -7.23 7.56
CA THR A 104 -6.87 -8.62 7.86
C THR A 104 -5.47 -8.98 7.37
N GLY A 105 -4.91 -10.05 7.95
CA GLY A 105 -3.62 -10.60 7.55
C GLY A 105 -2.46 -9.62 7.70
N GLN A 106 -1.54 -9.67 6.73
CA GLN A 106 -0.32 -8.85 6.78
C GLN A 106 -0.59 -7.34 6.77
N THR A 107 -1.65 -6.89 6.10
CA THR A 107 -2.01 -5.46 6.08
C THR A 107 -2.35 -4.97 7.47
N GLN A 108 -3.17 -5.71 8.22
CA GLN A 108 -3.49 -5.37 9.61
C GLN A 108 -2.24 -5.28 10.48
N ASP A 109 -1.34 -6.28 10.39
CA ASP A 109 -0.12 -6.32 11.20
C ASP A 109 0.81 -5.14 10.89
N LEU A 110 0.94 -4.76 9.61
CA LEU A 110 1.76 -3.63 9.18
C LEU A 110 1.17 -2.29 9.62
N ASP A 111 -0.14 -2.10 9.49
CA ASP A 111 -0.82 -0.87 9.88
C ASP A 111 -0.72 -0.64 11.40
N LEU A 112 -1.01 -1.66 12.19
CA LEU A 112 -0.91 -1.56 13.65
C LEU A 112 0.52 -1.26 14.10
N LYS A 113 1.51 -1.88 13.46
CA LYS A 113 2.92 -1.60 13.73
C LYS A 113 3.32 -0.17 13.35
N ASP A 114 2.87 0.34 12.21
CA ASP A 114 3.13 1.71 11.77
C ASP A 114 2.52 2.73 12.74
N ILE A 115 1.28 2.50 13.18
CA ILE A 115 0.61 3.34 14.16
C ILE A 115 1.35 3.35 15.51
N ASP A 116 1.81 2.20 15.99
CA ASP A 116 2.61 2.10 17.21
C ASP A 116 3.93 2.86 17.08
N GLU A 117 4.57 2.82 15.91
CA GLU A 117 5.77 3.58 15.62
C GLU A 117 5.48 5.09 15.66
N TYR A 118 4.40 5.57 15.03
CA TYR A 118 3.97 6.97 15.07
C TYR A 118 3.79 7.44 16.52
N ARG A 119 3.05 6.67 17.32
CA ARG A 119 2.78 6.99 18.73
C ARG A 119 4.05 7.00 19.58
N SER A 120 4.91 6.01 19.41
CA SER A 120 6.17 5.90 20.17
C SER A 120 7.12 7.06 19.90
N LYS A 121 7.11 7.59 18.68
CA LYS A 121 7.92 8.74 18.26
C LYS A 121 7.27 10.08 18.57
N GLY A 122 5.99 10.09 18.96
CA GLY A 122 5.24 11.31 19.16
C GLY A 122 4.94 12.04 17.85
N TRP A 123 4.83 11.32 16.75
CA TRP A 123 4.48 11.88 15.46
C TRP A 123 2.98 12.08 15.31
N VAL A 124 2.59 13.16 14.64
CA VAL A 124 1.20 13.50 14.37
C VAL A 124 1.07 13.94 12.92
N GLN A 125 0.04 13.45 12.26
CA GLN A 125 -0.32 13.87 10.92
C GLN A 125 -1.14 15.15 10.95
N THR A 126 -0.91 16.02 9.97
CA THR A 126 -1.78 17.14 9.62
C THR A 126 -2.21 17.03 8.17
N GLY A 127 -3.38 17.56 7.82
CA GLY A 127 -3.99 17.36 6.50
C GLY A 127 -4.61 15.98 6.35
N VAL A 128 -5.22 15.75 5.21
CA VAL A 128 -5.95 14.51 4.89
C VAL A 128 -5.48 13.92 3.57
N ILE A 129 -5.53 12.60 3.46
CA ILE A 129 -5.27 11.87 2.22
C ILE A 129 -6.53 11.92 1.35
N LYS A 130 -6.39 12.39 0.10
CA LYS A 130 -7.47 12.33 -0.88
C LYS A 130 -7.40 10.99 -1.61
N VAL A 131 -8.50 10.26 -1.60
CA VAL A 131 -8.62 8.93 -2.21
C VAL A 131 -9.48 9.00 -3.46
N HIS A 132 -9.01 8.41 -4.54
CA HIS A 132 -9.73 8.30 -5.81
C HIS A 132 -9.76 6.84 -6.24
N ILE A 133 -10.94 6.25 -6.29
CA ILE A 133 -11.13 4.92 -6.87
C ILE A 133 -11.03 5.06 -8.39
N LYS A 134 -10.17 4.26 -9.00
CA LYS A 134 -9.87 4.28 -10.44
C LYS A 134 -10.58 3.16 -11.19
N GLY A 135 -10.79 2.03 -10.54
CA GLY A 135 -11.47 0.89 -11.14
C GLY A 135 -11.65 -0.22 -10.11
N ALA A 136 -12.52 -1.13 -10.43
CA ALA A 136 -12.81 -2.33 -9.65
C ALA A 136 -12.93 -3.53 -10.61
N ALA A 137 -12.20 -4.61 -10.33
CA ALA A 137 -12.38 -5.87 -11.04
C ALA A 137 -13.74 -6.50 -10.68
N GLU A 138 -14.21 -7.43 -11.49
CA GLU A 138 -15.37 -8.23 -11.13
C GLU A 138 -15.11 -9.03 -9.84
N ALA A 139 -16.17 -9.22 -9.04
CA ALA A 139 -16.07 -10.05 -7.84
C ALA A 139 -15.77 -11.50 -8.23
N THR A 140 -14.79 -12.10 -7.58
CA THR A 140 -14.39 -13.50 -7.75
C THR A 140 -14.50 -14.26 -6.44
N GLU A 141 -14.64 -15.57 -6.48
CA GLU A 141 -14.60 -16.42 -5.30
C GLU A 141 -13.19 -17.03 -5.16
N VAL A 142 -12.60 -16.87 -3.98
CA VAL A 142 -11.30 -17.42 -3.60
C VAL A 142 -11.44 -18.01 -2.19
N ASP A 143 -11.15 -19.29 -2.01
CA ASP A 143 -11.20 -19.98 -0.72
C ASP A 143 -12.50 -19.71 0.07
N ASP A 144 -13.65 -19.92 -0.59
CA ASP A 144 -14.99 -19.69 -0.04
C ASP A 144 -15.28 -18.24 0.40
N SER A 145 -14.49 -17.29 -0.07
CA SER A 145 -14.65 -15.85 0.17
C SER A 145 -14.83 -15.10 -1.14
N GLN A 146 -15.68 -14.08 -1.15
CA GLN A 146 -15.70 -13.14 -2.27
C GLN A 146 -14.48 -12.23 -2.18
N MET A 147 -13.90 -11.90 -3.34
CA MET A 147 -12.78 -10.97 -3.47
C MET A 147 -13.03 -9.99 -4.61
N VAL A 148 -12.76 -8.72 -4.37
CA VAL A 148 -12.72 -7.67 -5.38
C VAL A 148 -11.34 -7.02 -5.34
N GLU A 149 -10.69 -6.89 -6.50
CA GLU A 149 -9.47 -6.11 -6.66
C GLU A 149 -9.84 -4.68 -7.06
N ILE A 150 -9.40 -3.71 -6.27
CA ILE A 150 -9.66 -2.29 -6.50
C ILE A 150 -8.36 -1.58 -6.86
N GLN A 151 -8.43 -0.77 -7.91
CA GLN A 151 -7.40 0.20 -8.23
C GLN A 151 -7.78 1.54 -7.63
N ALA A 152 -6.90 2.06 -6.78
CA ALA A 152 -7.10 3.35 -6.15
C ALA A 152 -5.88 4.25 -6.34
N CYS A 153 -6.08 5.51 -6.10
CA CYS A 153 -5.01 6.49 -6.10
C CYS A 153 -5.16 7.43 -4.91
N THR A 154 -4.07 7.68 -4.21
CA THR A 154 -4.04 8.65 -3.13
C THR A 154 -3.21 9.86 -3.47
N ASP A 155 -3.69 11.02 -3.04
CA ASP A 155 -2.99 12.30 -3.08
C ASP A 155 -2.73 12.78 -1.65
N SER A 156 -1.46 12.82 -1.27
CA SER A 156 -0.99 13.25 0.04
C SER A 156 -0.21 14.57 0.01
N ARG A 157 -0.46 15.43 -0.98
CA ARG A 157 0.25 16.72 -1.12
C ARG A 157 0.00 17.66 0.06
N GLU A 158 -1.18 17.57 0.65
CA GLU A 158 -1.59 18.36 1.82
C GLU A 158 -1.23 17.71 3.16
N VAL A 159 -0.67 16.48 3.13
CA VAL A 159 -0.30 15.73 4.33
C VAL A 159 1.12 16.08 4.76
N GLU A 160 1.27 16.45 6.03
CA GLU A 160 2.55 16.59 6.70
C GLU A 160 2.56 15.73 7.99
N ILE A 161 3.71 15.19 8.32
CA ILE A 161 3.94 14.54 9.61
C ILE A 161 4.90 15.41 10.41
N ILE A 162 4.51 15.72 11.63
CA ILE A 162 5.29 16.56 12.53
C ILE A 162 5.59 15.81 13.82
N ASP A 163 6.71 16.11 14.44
CA ASP A 163 6.95 15.76 15.83
C ASP A 163 6.10 16.67 16.72
N SER A 164 5.26 16.09 17.58
CA SER A 164 4.29 16.83 18.38
C SER A 164 4.92 17.73 19.45
N LYS A 165 6.20 17.51 19.82
CA LYS A 165 6.93 18.29 20.83
C LYS A 165 7.72 19.43 20.21
N THR A 166 8.37 19.17 19.06
CA THR A 166 9.25 20.16 18.41
C THR A 166 8.58 20.91 17.28
N SER A 167 7.45 20.39 16.76
CA SER A 167 6.77 20.86 15.54
C SER A 167 7.62 20.75 14.28
N GLU A 168 8.70 19.98 14.33
CA GLU A 168 9.55 19.74 13.18
C GLU A 168 8.89 18.76 12.22
N LYS A 169 9.04 19.02 10.90
CA LYS A 169 8.56 18.11 9.86
C LYS A 169 9.48 16.91 9.77
N VAL A 170 8.91 15.69 9.89
CA VAL A 170 9.66 14.43 9.85
C VAL A 170 9.60 13.73 8.50
N LEU A 171 8.69 14.14 7.60
CA LEU A 171 8.59 13.54 6.27
C LEU A 171 9.69 14.01 5.34
N ASN A 172 10.26 13.06 4.59
CA ASN A 172 11.18 13.39 3.50
C ASN A 172 10.47 14.25 2.45
N PRO A 173 10.96 15.45 2.13
CA PRO A 173 10.33 16.36 1.18
C PRO A 173 10.28 15.81 -0.26
N VAL A 174 11.16 14.86 -0.62
CA VAL A 174 11.20 14.23 -1.95
C VAL A 174 10.39 12.95 -2.04
N ARG A 175 9.63 12.59 -0.99
CA ARG A 175 8.74 11.43 -1.05
C ARG A 175 7.69 11.57 -2.15
N PRO A 176 7.21 10.47 -2.75
CA PRO A 176 6.05 10.49 -3.61
C PRO A 176 4.85 11.11 -2.90
N ARG A 177 4.16 12.02 -3.57
CA ARG A 177 2.97 12.69 -3.04
C ARG A 177 1.67 12.07 -3.56
N THR A 178 1.79 11.31 -4.65
CA THR A 178 0.72 10.52 -5.24
C THR A 178 1.17 9.07 -5.36
N VAL A 179 0.28 8.16 -5.00
CA VAL A 179 0.57 6.72 -4.96
C VAL A 179 -0.59 5.99 -5.61
N ALA A 180 -0.27 5.12 -6.57
CA ALA A 180 -1.22 4.16 -7.13
C ALA A 180 -1.23 2.88 -6.27
N TRP A 181 -2.40 2.34 -6.04
CA TRP A 181 -2.65 1.20 -5.18
C TRP A 181 -3.40 0.12 -5.93
N GLN A 182 -3.03 -1.13 -5.68
CA GLN A 182 -3.84 -2.31 -5.96
C GLN A 182 -4.19 -2.95 -4.62
N ILE A 183 -5.47 -3.04 -4.34
CA ILE A 183 -5.99 -3.44 -3.04
C ILE A 183 -6.96 -4.60 -3.23
N GLN A 184 -6.67 -5.72 -2.58
CA GLN A 184 -7.57 -6.85 -2.51
C GLN A 184 -8.49 -6.68 -1.31
N VAL A 185 -9.79 -6.61 -1.58
CA VAL A 185 -10.83 -6.52 -0.56
C VAL A 185 -11.57 -7.84 -0.55
N VAL A 186 -11.59 -8.51 0.59
CA VAL A 186 -12.14 -9.86 0.75
C VAL A 186 -13.36 -9.86 1.67
N LYS A 187 -14.32 -10.73 1.41
CA LYS A 187 -15.55 -10.88 2.21
C LYS A 187 -15.70 -12.35 2.65
N PRO A 188 -15.02 -12.76 3.73
CA PRO A 188 -15.05 -14.15 4.19
C PRO A 188 -16.40 -14.58 4.75
N ALA A 189 -17.25 -13.63 5.17
CA ALA A 189 -18.60 -13.88 5.64
C ALA A 189 -19.56 -12.78 5.17
N THR A 190 -19.73 -11.74 5.97
CA THR A 190 -20.69 -10.65 5.69
C THR A 190 -20.03 -9.28 5.57
N VAL A 191 -18.77 -9.15 5.97
CA VAL A 191 -18.04 -7.86 6.05
C VAL A 191 -16.86 -7.88 5.08
N TRP A 192 -16.73 -6.83 4.31
CA TRP A 192 -15.57 -6.60 3.49
C TRP A 192 -14.37 -6.18 4.34
N LEU A 193 -13.21 -6.81 4.14
CA LEU A 193 -11.96 -6.57 4.84
C LEU A 193 -10.87 -6.21 3.84
N ILE A 194 -10.03 -5.27 4.20
CA ILE A 194 -8.81 -4.97 3.44
C ILE A 194 -7.80 -6.11 3.66
N GLY A 195 -7.51 -6.84 2.60
CA GLY A 195 -6.57 -7.97 2.62
C GLY A 195 -5.16 -7.56 2.21
N ALA A 196 -4.77 -7.83 0.96
CA ALA A 196 -3.44 -7.48 0.47
C ALA A 196 -3.42 -6.10 -0.19
N ILE A 197 -2.35 -5.35 0.06
CA ILE A 197 -2.11 -4.04 -0.55
C ILE A 197 -0.75 -4.04 -1.22
N THR A 198 -0.71 -3.59 -2.48
CA THR A 198 0.52 -3.22 -3.18
C THR A 198 0.44 -1.79 -3.67
N SER A 199 1.59 -1.12 -3.73
CA SER A 199 1.62 0.29 -4.13
C SER A 199 2.86 0.62 -4.96
N GLU A 200 2.71 1.62 -5.82
CA GLU A 200 3.80 2.21 -6.59
C GLU A 200 3.70 3.74 -6.60
N ALA A 201 4.85 4.39 -6.73
CA ALA A 201 4.87 5.84 -6.89
C ALA A 201 4.21 6.21 -8.24
N SER A 202 3.30 7.17 -8.21
CA SER A 202 2.60 7.66 -9.40
C SER A 202 2.92 9.13 -9.66
N SER A 203 3.07 9.51 -10.93
CA SER A 203 3.28 10.90 -11.31
C SER A 203 2.00 11.71 -11.37
N GLY A 204 0.87 11.06 -11.24
CA GLY A 204 -0.44 11.70 -11.22
C GLY A 204 -1.57 10.66 -11.18
N CYS A 205 -2.50 10.91 -10.37
CA CYS A 205 -3.73 10.18 -10.33
C CYS A 205 -4.83 10.92 -11.09
#